data_8a3d47fbdb95b9ad66a3a1f59ef1d851
#
_entry.id   8a3d47fbdb95b9ad66a3a1f59ef1d851
#
_cell.length_a   1.000
_cell.length_b   1.000
_cell.length_c   1.000
_cell.angle_alpha   90.00
_cell.angle_beta   90.00
_cell.angle_gamma   90.00
#
_symmetry.space_group_name_H-M   'P 1'
#
loop_
_entity.id
_entity.type
_entity.pdbx_description
1 polymer ?
#
loop_
_entity_poly.entity_id
_entity_poly.type
_entity_poly.pdbx_seq_one_letter_code
_entity_poly.pdbx_strand_id
1 'polypeptide(L)'
;MKRLLTLLMISSALAQTPIQNATVNDLVEKLAPAEEQSKTRSLRNLQPKPKSIDLVIQFDLDSAKLKEPSKPLLDNLAAAMKSDRLMNIKFKIEGHTDAQGSQEHNLKLSQSRAESVIAYMSDQGIDKERLVGEGKGFSELLLPDKPKAAENRRVRITTQP
;
A
#
# COMPACT_ATOMS: atom_id res chain seq x y z
N MET A 1 46.13 -25.69 -5.65
CA MET A 1 44.71 -25.81 -6.04
C MET A 1 43.88 -24.89 -5.15
N LYS A 2 43.58 -23.68 -5.64
CA LYS A 2 42.78 -22.69 -4.90
C LYS A 2 41.34 -22.83 -5.36
N ARG A 3 40.45 -23.33 -4.49
CA ARG A 3 39.01 -23.38 -4.76
C ARG A 3 38.41 -21.99 -4.49
N LEU A 4 38.00 -21.33 -5.57
CA LEU A 4 37.27 -20.08 -5.53
C LEU A 4 35.83 -20.40 -5.12
N LEU A 5 35.43 -20.03 -3.91
CA LEU A 5 34.06 -20.13 -3.45
C LEU A 5 33.30 -18.90 -3.96
N THR A 6 32.52 -19.07 -5.03
CA THR A 6 31.64 -18.02 -5.54
C THR A 6 30.41 -17.94 -4.63
N LEU A 7 30.41 -16.92 -3.76
CA LEU A 7 29.24 -16.60 -2.92
C LEU A 7 28.15 -16.02 -3.80
N LEU A 8 27.15 -16.84 -4.13
CA LEU A 8 25.96 -16.42 -4.87
C LEU A 8 25.10 -15.59 -3.91
N MET A 9 25.15 -14.26 -4.05
CA MET A 9 24.23 -13.35 -3.37
C MET A 9 22.84 -13.52 -3.98
N ILE A 10 22.02 -14.40 -3.38
CA ILE A 10 20.59 -14.46 -3.68
C ILE A 10 19.96 -13.25 -2.99
N SER A 11 19.79 -12.18 -3.75
CA SER A 11 18.91 -11.08 -3.35
C SER A 11 17.48 -11.57 -3.43
N SER A 12 16.98 -12.19 -2.36
CA SER A 12 15.55 -12.45 -2.23
C SER A 12 14.86 -11.13 -1.97
N ALA A 13 14.28 -10.55 -3.03
CA ALA A 13 13.23 -9.56 -2.87
C ALA A 13 12.10 -10.27 -2.09
N LEU A 14 12.04 -10.03 -0.79
CA LEU A 14 10.91 -10.46 0.05
C LEU A 14 9.67 -9.79 -0.52
N ALA A 15 8.89 -10.54 -1.31
CA ALA A 15 7.55 -10.14 -1.71
C ALA A 15 6.77 -9.89 -0.41
N GLN A 16 6.42 -8.63 -0.15
CA GLN A 16 5.66 -8.27 1.03
C GLN A 16 4.27 -8.92 0.89
N THR A 17 3.95 -9.82 1.81
CA THR A 17 2.60 -10.39 1.86
C THR A 17 1.60 -9.30 2.22
N PRO A 18 0.44 -9.22 1.52
CA PRO A 18 -0.57 -8.23 1.86
C PRO A 18 -1.10 -8.40 3.28
N ILE A 19 -1.28 -7.29 3.97
CA ILE A 19 -1.65 -7.24 5.38
C ILE A 19 -3.17 -7.39 5.50
N GLN A 20 -3.63 -8.36 6.27
CA GLN A 20 -5.06 -8.55 6.57
C GLN A 20 -5.47 -7.89 7.89
N ASN A 21 -4.56 -7.86 8.87
CA ASN A 21 -4.77 -7.24 10.16
C ASN A 21 -3.49 -6.50 10.57
N ALA A 22 -3.64 -5.27 11.04
CA ALA A 22 -2.55 -4.47 11.58
C ALA A 22 -3.09 -3.52 12.66
N THR A 23 -2.31 -3.29 13.70
CA THR A 23 -2.59 -2.26 14.69
C THR A 23 -2.21 -0.87 14.15
N VAL A 24 -2.70 0.17 14.81
CA VAL A 24 -2.32 1.56 14.49
C VAL A 24 -0.79 1.72 14.52
N ASN A 25 -0.14 1.19 15.55
CA ASN A 25 1.32 1.29 15.70
C ASN A 25 2.06 0.58 14.57
N ASP A 26 1.62 -0.62 14.16
CA ASP A 26 2.22 -1.35 13.03
C ASP A 26 2.15 -0.53 11.73
N LEU A 27 1.01 0.12 11.48
CA LEU A 27 0.80 0.95 10.29
C LEU A 27 1.67 2.22 10.33
N VAL A 28 1.76 2.87 11.51
CA VAL A 28 2.63 4.03 11.69
C VAL A 28 4.09 3.66 11.44
N GLU A 29 4.59 2.58 12.03
CA GLU A 29 5.99 2.14 11.86
C GLU A 29 6.31 1.79 10.40
N LYS A 30 5.36 1.19 9.68
CA LYS A 30 5.55 0.83 8.28
C LYS A 30 5.50 2.03 7.33
N LEU A 31 4.68 3.04 7.63
CA LEU A 31 4.44 4.19 6.76
C LEU A 31 5.23 5.44 7.14
N ALA A 32 5.52 5.65 8.43
CA ALA A 32 6.24 6.85 8.85
C ALA A 32 7.65 6.91 8.26
N PRO A 33 8.12 8.10 7.84
CA PRO A 33 9.50 8.30 7.46
C PRO A 33 10.43 7.79 8.57
N ALA A 34 11.62 7.29 8.19
CA ALA A 34 12.62 6.94 9.18
C ALA A 34 12.94 8.19 10.02
N GLU A 35 12.93 8.07 11.34
CA GLU A 35 13.47 9.12 12.19
C GLU A 35 14.96 9.21 11.90
N GLU A 36 15.37 10.25 11.17
CA GLU A 36 16.78 10.56 11.06
C GLU A 36 17.29 10.92 12.47
N GLN A 37 17.99 9.99 13.09
CA GLN A 37 18.87 10.34 14.20
C GLN A 37 19.91 11.30 13.62
N SER A 38 19.61 12.59 13.71
CA SER A 38 20.51 13.65 13.28
C SER A 38 21.75 13.67 14.18
N LYS A 39 22.78 12.94 13.76
CA LYS A 39 24.17 13.21 14.14
C LYS A 39 24.98 13.20 12.87
N THR A 40 25.08 14.32 12.29
CA THR A 40 26.16 14.93 11.53
C THR A 40 25.66 15.71 10.29
N ARG A 41 26.08 16.97 10.27
CA ARG A 41 25.98 17.94 9.20
C ARG A 41 26.35 17.32 7.84
N SER A 42 25.37 17.12 7.00
CA SER A 42 25.52 17.32 5.56
C SER A 42 24.15 17.61 4.99
N LEU A 43 23.87 18.88 4.78
CA LEU A 43 22.71 19.41 4.07
C LEU A 43 22.76 18.91 2.62
N ARG A 44 22.25 17.74 2.34
CA ARG A 44 21.81 17.34 1.01
C ARG A 44 20.35 16.93 1.12
N ASN A 45 19.53 17.60 0.32
CA ASN A 45 18.11 17.38 0.06
C ASN A 45 17.80 15.89 -0.15
N LEU A 46 17.73 15.08 0.93
CA LEU A 46 17.25 13.73 0.87
C LEU A 46 15.73 13.81 1.06
N GLN A 47 15.01 13.88 -0.05
CA GLN A 47 13.58 13.61 -0.03
C GLN A 47 13.37 12.23 0.60
N PRO A 48 12.51 12.10 1.62
CA PRO A 48 12.24 10.81 2.23
C PRO A 48 11.76 9.84 1.15
N LYS A 49 12.32 8.63 1.10
CA LYS A 49 11.86 7.62 0.15
C LYS A 49 10.43 7.24 0.45
N PRO A 50 9.54 7.18 -0.56
CA PRO A 50 8.18 6.70 -0.38
C PRO A 50 8.18 5.32 0.27
N LYS A 51 7.30 5.13 1.25
CA LYS A 51 7.02 3.84 1.87
C LYS A 51 5.67 3.34 1.41
N SER A 52 5.54 2.05 1.18
CA SER A 52 4.29 1.44 0.75
C SER A 52 3.97 0.19 1.55
N ILE A 53 2.68 -0.06 1.72
CA ILE A 53 2.12 -1.28 2.29
C ILE A 53 1.00 -1.79 1.39
N ASP A 54 0.87 -3.09 1.30
CA ASP A 54 -0.24 -3.75 0.61
C ASP A 54 -1.25 -4.26 1.65
N LEU A 55 -2.51 -3.86 1.50
CA LEU A 55 -3.62 -4.22 2.39
C LEU A 55 -4.61 -5.12 1.68
N VAL A 56 -5.07 -6.17 2.36
CA VAL A 56 -6.19 -7.00 1.90
C VAL A 56 -7.49 -6.31 2.29
N ILE A 57 -8.08 -5.57 1.37
CA ILE A 57 -9.39 -4.96 1.54
C ILE A 57 -10.42 -5.76 0.75
N GLN A 58 -11.46 -6.20 1.45
CA GLN A 58 -12.52 -7.00 0.84
C GLN A 58 -13.64 -6.11 0.32
N PHE A 59 -14.05 -6.41 -0.91
CA PHE A 59 -15.19 -5.78 -1.58
C PHE A 59 -16.22 -6.86 -1.96
N ASP A 60 -17.45 -6.44 -2.22
CA ASP A 60 -18.43 -7.32 -2.83
C ASP A 60 -17.97 -7.75 -4.22
N LEU A 61 -18.52 -8.88 -4.71
CA LEU A 61 -18.13 -9.43 -6.01
C LEU A 61 -18.38 -8.40 -7.11
N ASP A 62 -17.38 -8.20 -7.96
CA ASP A 62 -17.42 -7.25 -9.09
C ASP A 62 -17.92 -5.85 -8.69
N SER A 63 -17.54 -5.39 -7.52
CA SER A 63 -18.05 -4.17 -6.88
C SER A 63 -16.92 -3.43 -6.16
N ALA A 64 -17.15 -2.15 -5.94
CA ALA A 64 -16.34 -1.30 -5.08
C ALA A 64 -16.95 -1.12 -3.67
N LYS A 65 -18.03 -1.83 -3.35
CA LYS A 65 -18.65 -1.78 -2.03
C LYS A 65 -17.78 -2.51 -1.01
N LEU A 66 -17.34 -1.79 0.01
CA LEU A 66 -16.54 -2.33 1.11
C LEU A 66 -17.35 -3.32 1.95
N LYS A 67 -16.74 -4.45 2.29
CA LYS A 67 -17.29 -5.42 3.23
C LYS A 67 -16.94 -5.05 4.67
N GLU A 68 -17.86 -5.37 5.59
CA GLU A 68 -17.69 -5.12 7.03
C GLU A 68 -16.36 -5.64 7.62
N PRO A 69 -15.86 -6.85 7.25
CA PRO A 69 -14.58 -7.34 7.81
C PRO A 69 -13.35 -6.46 7.50
N SER A 70 -13.43 -5.58 6.51
CA SER A 70 -12.31 -4.67 6.17
C SER A 70 -12.32 -3.36 6.95
N LYS A 71 -13.45 -2.99 7.55
CA LYS A 71 -13.59 -1.72 8.25
C LYS A 71 -12.62 -1.56 9.42
N PRO A 72 -12.40 -2.55 10.31
CA PRO A 72 -11.45 -2.39 11.42
C PRO A 72 -10.02 -2.08 10.96
N LEU A 73 -9.58 -2.68 9.84
CA LEU A 73 -8.26 -2.38 9.27
C LEU A 73 -8.20 -0.95 8.72
N LEU A 74 -9.27 -0.50 8.06
CA LEU A 74 -9.38 0.87 7.56
C LEU A 74 -9.50 1.91 8.69
N ASP A 75 -10.18 1.59 9.79
CA ASP A 75 -10.24 2.44 10.99
C ASP A 75 -8.85 2.62 11.61
N ASN A 76 -8.09 1.53 11.74
CA ASN A 76 -6.71 1.59 12.20
C ASN A 76 -5.81 2.40 11.24
N LEU A 77 -6.03 2.27 9.94
CA LEU A 77 -5.30 3.07 8.94
C LEU A 77 -5.62 4.56 9.09
N ALA A 78 -6.90 4.91 9.25
CA ALA A 78 -7.31 6.30 9.47
C ALA A 78 -6.70 6.87 10.77
N ALA A 79 -6.70 6.09 11.85
CA ALA A 79 -6.07 6.49 13.11
C ALA A 79 -4.55 6.67 12.95
N ALA A 80 -3.88 5.78 12.20
CA ALA A 80 -2.45 5.91 11.88
C ALA A 80 -2.17 7.20 11.08
N MET A 81 -3.00 7.51 10.06
CA MET A 81 -2.86 8.72 9.25
C MET A 81 -3.07 10.03 10.02
N LYS A 82 -3.76 9.97 11.17
CA LYS A 82 -3.95 11.10 12.09
C LYS A 82 -2.84 11.24 13.12
N SER A 83 -1.96 10.25 13.26
CA SER A 83 -0.85 10.31 14.21
C SER A 83 0.11 11.45 13.87
N ASP A 84 0.84 11.96 14.88
CA ASP A 84 1.80 13.06 14.72
C ASP A 84 2.86 12.77 13.66
N ARG A 85 3.23 11.49 13.50
CA ARG A 85 4.25 11.06 12.52
C ARG A 85 3.74 11.04 11.07
N LEU A 86 2.42 10.98 10.86
CA LEU A 86 1.81 10.84 9.54
C LEU A 86 0.85 11.99 9.18
N MET A 87 0.47 12.86 10.11
CA MET A 87 -0.56 13.87 9.91
C MET A 87 -0.29 14.85 8.76
N ASN A 88 0.97 15.07 8.42
CA ASN A 88 1.39 15.97 7.32
C ASN A 88 1.77 15.22 6.04
N ILE A 89 1.61 13.89 6.01
CA ILE A 89 1.97 13.07 4.86
C ILE A 89 0.77 12.95 3.92
N LYS A 90 1.05 13.02 2.62
CA LYS A 90 0.08 12.67 1.56
C LYS A 90 0.21 11.20 1.23
N PHE A 91 -0.88 10.60 0.74
CA PHE A 91 -0.94 9.18 0.44
C PHE A 91 -1.52 8.95 -0.95
N LYS A 92 -0.92 8.02 -1.67
CA LYS A 92 -1.49 7.44 -2.88
C LYS A 92 -2.14 6.10 -2.52
N ILE A 93 -3.38 5.92 -2.93
CA ILE A 93 -4.19 4.72 -2.70
C ILE A 93 -4.41 4.05 -4.05
N GLU A 94 -3.78 2.90 -4.24
CA GLU A 94 -3.80 2.18 -5.51
C GLU A 94 -4.62 0.90 -5.38
N GLY A 95 -5.67 0.78 -6.21
CA GLY A 95 -6.44 -0.45 -6.33
C GLY A 95 -5.77 -1.41 -7.32
N HIS A 96 -5.66 -2.69 -6.94
CA HIS A 96 -5.14 -3.75 -7.79
C HIS A 96 -6.14 -4.90 -7.90
N THR A 97 -6.18 -5.55 -9.05
CA THR A 97 -6.97 -6.75 -9.30
C THR A 97 -6.07 -7.94 -9.64
N ASP A 98 -6.63 -9.14 -9.69
CA ASP A 98 -6.02 -10.26 -10.38
C ASP A 98 -6.27 -10.15 -11.90
N ALA A 99 -5.66 -11.04 -12.67
CA ALA A 99 -5.74 -11.05 -14.14
C ALA A 99 -6.96 -11.85 -14.67
N GLN A 100 -8.07 -11.87 -13.94
CA GLN A 100 -9.32 -12.43 -14.42
C GLN A 100 -10.17 -11.35 -15.08
N GLY A 101 -10.69 -11.62 -16.28
CA GLY A 101 -11.48 -10.68 -17.06
C GLY A 101 -10.66 -9.73 -17.93
N SER A 102 -11.29 -8.69 -18.47
CA SER A 102 -10.63 -7.74 -19.34
C SER A 102 -9.81 -6.70 -18.58
N GLN A 103 -8.77 -6.19 -19.22
CA GLN A 103 -7.93 -5.14 -18.64
C GLN A 103 -8.71 -3.86 -18.39
N GLU A 104 -9.56 -3.46 -19.33
CA GLU A 104 -10.37 -2.26 -19.21
C GLU A 104 -11.33 -2.32 -18.01
N HIS A 105 -12.05 -3.45 -17.87
CA HIS A 105 -12.94 -3.67 -16.74
C HIS A 105 -12.20 -3.62 -15.41
N ASN A 106 -11.08 -4.33 -15.28
CA ASN A 106 -10.28 -4.37 -14.07
C ASN A 106 -9.66 -3.01 -13.73
N LEU A 107 -9.29 -2.22 -14.73
CA LEU A 107 -8.80 -0.86 -14.53
C LEU A 107 -9.89 0.02 -13.90
N LYS A 108 -11.10 0.00 -14.45
CA LYS A 108 -12.25 0.75 -13.92
C LYS A 108 -12.63 0.27 -12.51
N LEU A 109 -12.69 -1.04 -12.31
CA LEU A 109 -13.03 -1.63 -11.01
C LEU A 109 -12.01 -1.25 -9.93
N SER A 110 -10.72 -1.32 -10.25
CA SER A 110 -9.66 -0.95 -9.32
C SER A 110 -9.65 0.54 -8.99
N GLN A 111 -9.98 1.40 -9.96
CA GLN A 111 -10.16 2.84 -9.73
C GLN A 111 -11.32 3.09 -8.75
N SER A 112 -12.48 2.50 -9.00
CA SER A 112 -13.65 2.65 -8.12
C SER A 112 -13.38 2.11 -6.71
N ARG A 113 -12.59 1.05 -6.56
CA ARG A 113 -12.19 0.52 -5.26
C ARG A 113 -11.26 1.47 -4.50
N ALA A 114 -10.29 2.07 -5.19
CA ALA A 114 -9.45 3.10 -4.58
C ALA A 114 -10.28 4.31 -4.12
N GLU A 115 -11.23 4.75 -4.91
CA GLU A 115 -12.15 5.84 -4.57
C GLU A 115 -13.05 5.51 -3.36
N SER A 116 -13.52 4.27 -3.25
CA SER A 116 -14.30 3.82 -2.08
C SER A 116 -13.48 3.84 -0.79
N VAL A 117 -12.20 3.47 -0.86
CA VAL A 117 -11.29 3.58 0.28
C VAL A 117 -11.07 5.05 0.65
N ILE A 118 -10.86 5.93 -0.33
CA ILE A 118 -10.73 7.38 -0.10
C ILE A 118 -11.97 7.96 0.55
N ALA A 119 -13.16 7.60 0.05
CA ALA A 119 -14.42 8.04 0.65
C ALA A 119 -14.51 7.60 2.11
N TYR A 120 -14.21 6.35 2.41
CA TYR A 120 -14.20 5.83 3.76
C TYR A 120 -13.20 6.58 4.67
N MET A 121 -11.95 6.82 4.18
CA MET A 121 -10.95 7.59 4.92
C MET A 121 -11.44 9.02 5.21
N SER A 122 -12.10 9.65 4.23
CA SER A 122 -12.65 11.01 4.39
C SER A 122 -13.79 11.05 5.41
N ASP A 123 -14.64 10.04 5.43
CA ASP A 123 -15.70 9.89 6.45
C ASP A 123 -15.10 9.68 7.85
N GLN A 124 -13.92 9.07 7.93
CA GLN A 124 -13.14 8.98 9.16
C GLN A 124 -12.38 10.27 9.51
N GLY A 125 -12.54 11.35 8.73
CA GLY A 125 -11.95 12.66 9.00
C GLY A 125 -10.53 12.86 8.47
N ILE A 126 -10.09 12.09 7.48
CA ILE A 126 -8.86 12.37 6.73
C ILE A 126 -9.17 13.38 5.63
N ASP A 127 -8.36 14.44 5.53
CA ASP A 127 -8.50 15.44 4.49
C ASP A 127 -8.31 14.80 3.09
N LYS A 128 -9.26 15.03 2.19
CA LYS A 128 -9.21 14.54 0.81
C LYS A 128 -7.98 15.03 0.03
N GLU A 129 -7.49 16.22 0.34
CA GLU A 129 -6.29 16.77 -0.31
C GLU A 129 -5.01 15.99 0.01
N ARG A 130 -5.07 15.15 1.03
CA ARG A 130 -3.99 14.23 1.39
C ARG A 130 -4.06 12.89 0.65
N LEU A 131 -5.14 12.62 -0.09
CA LEU A 131 -5.44 11.31 -0.65
C LEU A 131 -5.55 11.40 -2.17
N VAL A 132 -4.79 10.56 -2.89
CA VAL A 132 -4.88 10.41 -4.34
C VAL A 132 -5.19 8.96 -4.66
N GLY A 133 -6.25 8.72 -5.44
CA GLY A 133 -6.67 7.38 -5.86
C GLY A 133 -6.21 7.05 -7.26
N GLU A 134 -5.72 5.83 -7.47
CA GLU A 134 -5.32 5.32 -8.77
C GLU A 134 -5.72 3.85 -8.92
N GLY A 135 -6.38 3.52 -10.05
CA GLY A 135 -6.63 2.14 -10.43
C GLY A 135 -5.48 1.60 -11.26
N LYS A 136 -4.94 0.45 -10.88
CA LYS A 136 -3.87 -0.26 -11.59
C LYS A 136 -4.38 -1.48 -12.36
N GLY A 137 -5.61 -1.92 -12.10
CA GLY A 137 -6.08 -3.19 -12.63
C GLY A 137 -5.09 -4.31 -12.27
N PHE A 138 -4.69 -5.10 -13.27
CA PHE A 138 -3.66 -6.13 -13.12
C PHE A 138 -2.33 -5.79 -13.82
N SER A 139 -2.07 -4.49 -14.07
CA SER A 139 -0.80 -4.05 -14.70
C SER A 139 0.42 -4.29 -13.81
N GLU A 140 0.22 -4.34 -12.48
CA GLU A 140 1.27 -4.53 -11.48
C GLU A 140 0.88 -5.66 -10.53
N LEU A 141 1.00 -6.91 -10.99
CA LEU A 141 0.70 -8.08 -10.16
C LEU A 141 1.73 -8.22 -9.03
N LEU A 142 1.26 -8.57 -7.83
CA LEU A 142 2.14 -8.94 -6.72
C LEU A 142 2.82 -10.28 -6.99
N LEU A 143 2.07 -11.22 -7.58
CA LEU A 143 2.54 -12.55 -7.95
C LEU A 143 2.39 -12.74 -9.47
N PRO A 144 3.37 -12.29 -10.28
CA PRO A 144 3.32 -12.43 -11.75
C PRO A 144 3.22 -13.88 -12.21
N ASP A 145 3.87 -14.81 -11.49
CA ASP A 145 3.83 -16.25 -11.79
C ASP A 145 2.47 -16.90 -11.47
N LYS A 146 1.64 -16.20 -10.70
CA LYS A 146 0.28 -16.61 -10.31
C LYS A 146 -0.73 -15.48 -10.57
N PRO A 147 -0.99 -15.15 -11.84
CA PRO A 147 -1.73 -13.92 -12.20
C PRO A 147 -3.16 -13.87 -11.66
N LYS A 148 -3.77 -15.04 -11.39
CA LYS A 148 -5.14 -15.15 -10.84
C LYS A 148 -5.18 -15.36 -9.32
N ALA A 149 -4.05 -15.27 -8.64
CA ALA A 149 -3.98 -15.44 -7.18
C ALA A 149 -4.73 -14.31 -6.46
N ALA A 150 -5.32 -14.68 -5.32
CA ALA A 150 -6.10 -13.76 -4.49
C ALA A 150 -5.25 -12.60 -3.93
N GLU A 151 -3.98 -12.84 -3.71
CA GLU A 151 -3.00 -11.88 -3.19
C GLU A 151 -2.78 -10.69 -4.14
N ASN A 152 -3.07 -10.87 -5.44
CA ASN A 152 -3.04 -9.78 -6.41
C ASN A 152 -4.18 -8.77 -6.17
N ARG A 153 -5.30 -9.20 -5.57
CA ARG A 153 -6.42 -8.32 -5.22
C ARG A 153 -6.12 -7.60 -3.90
N ARG A 154 -5.54 -6.42 -3.99
CA ARG A 154 -5.08 -5.64 -2.86
C ARG A 154 -5.30 -4.14 -3.07
N VAL A 155 -5.19 -3.40 -1.99
CA VAL A 155 -5.06 -1.94 -2.02
C VAL A 155 -3.67 -1.59 -1.50
N ARG A 156 -2.90 -0.87 -2.30
CA ARG A 156 -1.58 -0.38 -1.90
C ARG A 156 -1.70 1.05 -1.40
N ILE A 157 -1.11 1.31 -0.25
CA ILE A 157 -1.00 2.65 0.33
C ILE A 157 0.47 3.06 0.24
N THR A 158 0.74 4.18 -0.44
CA THR A 158 2.10 4.70 -0.62
C THR A 158 2.16 6.13 -0.08
N THR A 159 3.15 6.42 0.77
CA THR A 159 3.42 7.79 1.22
C THR A 159 4.00 8.63 0.09
N GLN A 160 3.56 9.88 0.00
CA GLN A 160 4.10 10.87 -0.93
C GLN A 160 4.83 11.94 -0.13
N PRO A 161 6.13 12.17 -0.39
CA PRO A 161 6.90 13.22 0.29
C PRO A 161 6.44 14.62 -0.08
#